data_684836fd8705183ce509ed5865de3606
#
_entry.id   684836fd8705183ce509ed5865de3606
#
_cell.length_a   1.000
_cell.length_b   1.000
_cell.length_c   1.000
_cell.angle_alpha   90.00
_cell.angle_beta   90.00
_cell.angle_gamma   90.00
#
_symmetry.space_group_name_H-M   'P 1'
#
loop_
_entity.id
_entity.type
_entity.pdbx_description
1 polymer ?
#
loop_
_entity_poly.entity_id
_entity_poly.type
_entity_poly.pdbx_seq_one_letter_code
_entity_poly.pdbx_strand_id
1 'polypeptide(L)'
;MVRIVLIDDDPISTFVTEKLISKNIKVPYKIFKYQSASIALDEIDRIVPNYLFLDLNMPEMTGWDFLEVFKPKRDSPEVYILSSSVDENDILKATNYAIVKQYLSKPLVKKYIQKIFP
;
A
#
# COMPACT_ATOMS: atom_id res chain seq x y z
N MET A 1 12.10 13.89 1.44
CA MET A 1 10.89 13.65 0.61
C MET A 1 10.29 12.30 0.98
N VAL A 2 8.99 12.29 1.20
CA VAL A 2 8.26 11.05 1.52
C VAL A 2 8.15 10.19 0.25
N ARG A 3 8.52 8.92 0.35
CA ARG A 3 8.41 7.96 -0.77
C ARG A 3 7.28 6.98 -0.49
N ILE A 4 6.34 6.90 -1.43
CA ILE A 4 5.12 6.12 -1.32
C ILE A 4 5.08 5.10 -2.45
N VAL A 5 4.87 3.83 -2.12
CA VAL A 5 4.69 2.77 -3.11
C VAL A 5 3.22 2.36 -3.12
N LEU A 6 2.63 2.31 -4.31
CA LEU A 6 1.28 1.80 -4.54
C LEU A 6 1.38 0.53 -5.36
N ILE A 7 0.87 -0.58 -4.82
CA ILE A 7 0.83 -1.87 -5.51
C ILE A 7 -0.62 -2.23 -5.72
N ASP A 8 -1.07 -2.13 -6.98
CA ASP A 8 -2.48 -2.33 -7.35
C ASP A 8 -2.53 -2.56 -8.86
N ASP A 9 -3.16 -3.65 -9.30
CA ASP A 9 -3.24 -3.98 -10.71
C ASP A 9 -4.28 -3.17 -11.48
N ASP A 10 -5.16 -2.44 -10.78
CA ASP A 10 -6.19 -1.61 -11.40
C ASP A 10 -5.68 -0.17 -11.58
N PRO A 11 -5.41 0.26 -12.83
CA PRO A 11 -4.91 1.62 -13.06
C PRO A 11 -5.89 2.72 -12.67
N ILE A 12 -7.19 2.43 -12.70
CA ILE A 12 -8.21 3.41 -12.27
C ILE A 12 -8.12 3.61 -10.76
N SER A 13 -8.03 2.52 -10.01
CA SER A 13 -7.87 2.57 -8.55
C SER A 13 -6.59 3.32 -8.17
N THR A 14 -5.50 3.03 -8.85
CA THR A 14 -4.22 3.72 -8.62
C THR A 14 -4.32 5.22 -8.89
N PHE A 15 -5.01 5.58 -9.98
CA PHE A 15 -5.21 6.99 -10.33
C PHE A 15 -6.01 7.72 -9.25
N VAL A 16 -7.09 7.12 -8.77
CA VAL A 16 -7.92 7.71 -7.71
C VAL A 16 -7.12 7.89 -6.43
N THR A 17 -6.37 6.86 -6.04
CA THR A 17 -5.53 6.91 -4.82
C THR A 17 -4.49 8.02 -4.92
N GLU A 18 -3.82 8.11 -6.06
CA GLU A 18 -2.80 9.14 -6.29
C GLU A 18 -3.41 10.54 -6.20
N LYS A 19 -4.59 10.74 -6.78
CA LYS A 19 -5.28 12.03 -6.73
C LYS A 19 -5.67 12.42 -5.30
N LEU A 20 -6.18 11.47 -4.53
CA LEU A 20 -6.56 11.73 -3.15
C LEU A 20 -5.34 12.09 -2.29
N ILE A 21 -4.24 11.39 -2.49
CA ILE A 21 -2.99 11.70 -1.79
C ILE A 21 -2.52 13.10 -2.18
N SER A 22 -2.44 13.40 -3.48
CA SER A 22 -1.92 14.70 -3.94
C SER A 22 -2.73 15.88 -3.43
N LYS A 23 -4.03 15.71 -3.26
CA LYS A 23 -4.91 16.76 -2.75
C LYS A 23 -4.74 17.03 -1.25
N ASN A 24 -4.31 16.04 -0.49
CA ASN A 24 -4.40 16.08 0.97
C ASN A 24 -3.07 15.99 1.69
N ILE A 25 -2.01 15.55 1.02
CA ILE A 25 -0.68 15.49 1.63
C ILE A 25 -0.07 16.89 1.69
N LYS A 26 0.61 17.20 2.80
CA LYS A 26 1.13 18.55 3.06
C LYS A 26 2.65 18.62 3.00
N VAL A 27 3.32 17.54 2.70
CA VAL A 27 4.79 17.47 2.64
C VAL A 27 5.22 17.02 1.24
N PRO A 28 6.45 17.33 0.83
CA PRO A 28 6.95 16.83 -0.46
C PRO A 28 6.94 15.32 -0.50
N TYR A 29 6.54 14.74 -1.64
CA TYR A 29 6.40 13.30 -1.78
C TYR A 29 6.69 12.86 -3.21
N LYS A 30 6.94 11.55 -3.34
CA LYS A 30 7.06 10.89 -4.64
C LYS A 30 6.30 9.56 -4.56
N ILE A 31 5.50 9.27 -5.58
CA ILE A 31 4.71 8.05 -5.67
C ILE A 31 5.31 7.13 -6.74
N PHE A 32 5.52 5.86 -6.36
CA PHE A 32 5.97 4.79 -7.25
C PHE A 32 4.82 3.81 -7.41
N LYS A 33 4.37 3.60 -8.64
CA LYS A 33 3.18 2.78 -8.94
C LYS A 33 3.60 1.47 -9.58
N TYR A 34 3.06 0.37 -9.06
CA TYR A 34 3.31 -0.98 -9.59
C TYR A 34 1.98 -1.70 -9.78
N GLN A 35 1.80 -2.30 -10.96
CA GLN A 35 0.62 -3.11 -11.27
C GLN A 35 0.88 -4.59 -10.99
N SER A 36 2.07 -4.93 -10.54
CA SER A 36 2.47 -6.30 -10.24
C SER A 36 3.23 -6.34 -8.92
N ALA A 37 2.82 -7.24 -8.04
CA ALA A 37 3.50 -7.42 -6.76
C ALA A 37 4.92 -7.97 -6.94
N SER A 38 5.13 -8.85 -7.93
CA SER A 38 6.46 -9.42 -8.16
C SER A 38 7.46 -8.36 -8.65
N ILE A 39 7.01 -7.46 -9.52
CA ILE A 39 7.87 -6.35 -9.98
C ILE A 39 8.18 -5.41 -8.82
N ALA A 40 7.20 -5.13 -7.98
CA ALA A 40 7.41 -4.29 -6.81
C ALA A 40 8.46 -4.88 -5.87
N LEU A 41 8.40 -6.20 -5.64
CA LEU A 41 9.39 -6.89 -4.80
C LEU A 41 10.81 -6.73 -5.34
N ASP A 42 10.98 -6.77 -6.65
CA ASP A 42 12.30 -6.63 -7.27
C ASP A 42 12.89 -5.22 -7.10
N GLU A 43 12.04 -4.22 -6.94
CA GLU A 43 12.48 -2.82 -6.93
C GLU A 43 12.39 -2.14 -5.56
N ILE A 44 11.65 -2.71 -4.63
CA ILE A 44 11.32 -2.03 -3.37
C ILE A 44 12.56 -1.71 -2.52
N ASP A 45 13.56 -2.58 -2.52
CA ASP A 45 14.79 -2.35 -1.75
C ASP A 45 15.57 -1.14 -2.26
N ARG A 46 15.48 -0.89 -3.57
CA ARG A 46 16.13 0.26 -4.20
C ARG A 46 15.40 1.56 -3.90
N ILE A 47 14.07 1.50 -3.82
CA ILE A 47 13.24 2.68 -3.54
C ILE A 47 13.34 3.11 -2.10
N VAL A 48 13.41 2.16 -1.18
CA VAL A 48 13.38 2.38 0.28
C VAL A 48 12.16 3.24 0.65
N PRO A 49 10.93 2.73 0.46
CA PRO A 49 9.72 3.53 0.68
C PRO A 49 9.48 3.81 2.17
N ASN A 50 8.83 4.91 2.44
CA ASN A 50 8.34 5.24 3.77
C ASN A 50 6.96 4.63 4.03
N TYR A 51 6.13 4.56 2.99
CA TYR A 51 4.76 4.05 3.05
C TYR A 51 4.51 3.14 1.87
N LEU A 52 3.77 2.06 2.12
CA LEU A 52 3.39 1.09 1.09
C LEU A 52 1.91 0.78 1.22
N PHE A 53 1.18 0.96 0.13
CA PHE A 53 -0.24 0.61 0.04
C PHE A 53 -0.37 -0.58 -0.89
N LEU A 54 -0.97 -1.64 -0.40
CA LEU A 54 -1.00 -2.94 -1.05
C LEU A 54 -2.45 -3.39 -1.26
N ASP A 55 -2.81 -3.65 -2.52
CA ASP A 55 -4.07 -4.29 -2.83
C ASP A 55 -3.95 -5.81 -2.64
N LEU A 56 -5.05 -6.45 -2.28
CA LEU A 56 -5.07 -7.89 -2.03
C LEU A 56 -5.33 -8.70 -3.29
N ASN A 57 -6.24 -8.25 -4.14
CA ASN A 57 -6.73 -9.02 -5.28
C ASN A 57 -5.97 -8.64 -6.54
N MET A 58 -4.91 -9.38 -6.83
CA MET A 58 -4.10 -9.18 -8.03
C MET A 58 -3.85 -10.54 -8.68
N PRO A 59 -3.76 -10.59 -10.02
CA PRO A 59 -3.42 -11.84 -10.71
C PRO A 59 -1.98 -12.25 -10.40
N GLU A 60 -1.69 -13.54 -10.54
CA GLU A 60 -0.40 -14.16 -10.34
C GLU A 60 0.07 -14.12 -8.89
N MET A 61 0.48 -12.96 -8.37
CA MET A 61 0.87 -12.81 -6.98
C MET A 61 -0.12 -11.90 -6.28
N THR A 62 -0.84 -12.44 -5.28
CA THR A 62 -1.80 -11.66 -4.50
C THR A 62 -1.08 -10.80 -3.46
N GLY A 63 -1.84 -9.87 -2.83
CA GLY A 63 -1.30 -9.11 -1.72
C GLY A 63 -0.85 -10.00 -0.55
N TRP A 64 -1.58 -11.09 -0.31
CA TRP A 64 -1.19 -12.05 0.73
C TRP A 64 0.15 -12.72 0.40
N ASP A 65 0.34 -13.13 -0.86
CA ASP A 65 1.60 -13.71 -1.31
C ASP A 65 2.75 -12.72 -1.13
N PHE A 66 2.50 -11.46 -1.45
CA PHE A 66 3.50 -10.39 -1.25
C PHE A 66 3.91 -10.31 0.23
N LEU A 67 2.94 -10.31 1.14
CA LEU A 67 3.21 -10.21 2.57
C LEU A 67 3.99 -11.41 3.10
N GLU A 68 3.83 -12.59 2.49
CA GLU A 68 4.58 -13.78 2.91
C GLU A 68 6.07 -13.65 2.59
N VAL A 69 6.42 -12.98 1.52
CA VAL A 69 7.82 -12.92 1.07
C VAL A 69 8.51 -11.58 1.37
N PHE A 70 7.73 -10.51 1.56
CA PHE A 70 8.32 -9.20 1.84
C PHE A 70 8.81 -9.13 3.28
N LYS A 71 10.13 -8.98 3.43
CA LYS A 71 10.79 -8.87 4.75
C LYS A 71 11.58 -7.58 4.76
N PRO A 72 11.01 -6.49 5.28
CA PRO A 72 11.74 -5.22 5.34
C PRO A 72 12.93 -5.33 6.28
N LYS A 73 14.00 -4.66 5.92
CA LYS A 73 15.25 -4.69 6.70
C LYS A 73 15.24 -3.69 7.85
N ARG A 74 14.24 -2.82 7.91
CA ARG A 74 14.11 -1.75 8.91
C ARG A 74 12.64 -1.61 9.29
N ASP A 75 12.34 -0.68 10.17
CA ASP A 75 10.97 -0.39 10.59
C ASP A 75 10.11 0.21 9.48
N SER A 76 10.70 0.65 8.40
CA SER A 76 9.97 1.14 7.25
C SER A 76 9.99 0.10 6.12
N PRO A 77 8.99 0.09 5.24
CA PRO A 77 7.88 1.05 5.21
C PRO A 77 6.79 0.72 6.23
N GLU A 78 5.94 1.71 6.52
CA GLU A 78 4.65 1.43 7.12
C GLU A 78 3.76 0.83 6.02
N VAL A 79 3.23 -0.36 6.28
CA VAL A 79 2.43 -1.10 5.30
C VAL A 79 0.95 -1.00 5.63
N TYR A 80 0.18 -0.60 4.63
CA TYR A 80 -1.27 -0.52 4.70
C TYR A 80 -1.88 -1.38 3.61
N ILE A 81 -2.88 -2.16 3.97
CA ILE A 81 -3.71 -2.82 2.95
C ILE A 81 -4.76 -1.81 2.52
N LEU A 82 -4.90 -1.62 1.22
CA LEU A 82 -5.91 -0.75 0.63
C LEU A 82 -6.70 -1.57 -0.38
N SER A 83 -7.90 -2.01 0.00
CA SER A 83 -8.67 -2.97 -0.77
C SER A 83 -10.13 -2.58 -0.86
N SER A 84 -10.80 -3.00 -1.93
CA SER A 84 -12.26 -2.88 -2.06
C SER A 84 -13.00 -3.99 -1.32
N SER A 85 -12.29 -5.03 -0.85
CA SER A 85 -12.91 -6.09 -0.07
C SER A 85 -13.34 -5.59 1.30
N VAL A 86 -14.56 -5.95 1.70
CA VAL A 86 -15.08 -5.69 3.05
C VAL A 86 -15.32 -6.99 3.79
N ASP A 87 -14.77 -8.09 3.30
CA ASP A 87 -14.91 -9.42 3.88
C ASP A 87 -14.20 -9.45 5.23
N GLU A 88 -14.93 -9.83 6.26
CA GLU A 88 -14.40 -9.92 7.63
C GLU A 88 -13.21 -10.89 7.72
N ASN A 89 -13.21 -11.94 6.89
CA ASN A 89 -12.11 -12.92 6.88
C ASN A 89 -10.81 -12.27 6.40
N ASP A 90 -10.88 -11.37 5.42
CA ASP A 90 -9.71 -10.64 4.95
C ASP A 90 -9.20 -9.69 6.03
N ILE A 91 -10.11 -8.99 6.69
CA ILE A 91 -9.76 -8.04 7.75
C ILE A 91 -9.08 -8.78 8.91
N LEU A 92 -9.63 -9.93 9.31
CA LEU A 92 -9.06 -10.76 10.36
C LEU A 92 -7.71 -11.32 9.96
N LYS A 93 -7.58 -11.79 8.71
CA LYS A 93 -6.32 -12.34 8.20
C LYS A 93 -5.20 -11.30 8.25
N ALA A 94 -5.52 -10.04 7.99
CA ALA A 94 -4.53 -8.97 8.04
C ALA A 94 -3.90 -8.84 9.42
N THR A 95 -4.62 -9.15 10.49
CA THR A 95 -4.08 -9.07 11.85
C THR A 95 -2.98 -10.07 12.13
N ASN A 96 -2.83 -11.11 11.29
CA ASN A 96 -1.78 -12.10 11.42
C ASN A 96 -0.44 -11.61 10.89
N TYR A 97 -0.40 -10.47 10.24
CA TYR A 97 0.80 -9.88 9.67
C TYR A 97 1.21 -8.66 10.48
N ALA A 98 2.21 -8.81 11.33
CA ALA A 98 2.66 -7.74 12.22
C ALA A 98 3.11 -6.48 11.45
N ILE A 99 3.57 -6.66 10.20
CA ILE A 99 4.01 -5.56 9.36
C ILE A 99 2.85 -4.67 8.89
N VAL A 100 1.64 -5.23 8.80
CA VAL A 100 0.47 -4.47 8.36
C VAL A 100 -0.01 -3.57 9.49
N LYS A 101 0.06 -2.29 9.26
CA LYS A 101 -0.33 -1.30 10.26
C LYS A 101 -1.85 -1.14 10.34
N GLN A 102 -2.51 -1.15 9.19
CA GLN A 102 -3.96 -0.98 9.14
C GLN A 102 -4.54 -1.52 7.84
N TYR A 103 -5.76 -2.03 7.90
CA TYR A 103 -6.55 -2.43 6.75
C TYR A 103 -7.50 -1.28 6.40
N LEU A 104 -7.39 -0.75 5.19
CA LEU A 104 -8.18 0.39 4.73
C LEU A 104 -9.07 -0.03 3.57
N SER A 105 -10.33 0.38 3.62
CA SER A 105 -11.24 0.20 2.48
C SER A 105 -11.03 1.31 1.46
N LYS A 106 -11.06 0.96 0.18
CA LYS A 106 -11.03 1.95 -0.89
C LYS A 106 -12.33 2.76 -0.88
N PRO A 107 -12.27 4.05 -1.20
CA PRO A 107 -11.12 4.88 -1.53
C PRO A 107 -10.35 5.35 -0.29
N LEU A 108 -9.09 5.75 -0.49
CA LEU A 108 -8.26 6.30 0.59
C LEU A 108 -8.70 7.74 0.87
N VAL A 109 -9.63 7.90 1.79
CA VAL A 109 -10.25 9.19 2.05
C VAL A 109 -9.33 10.15 2.83
N LYS A 110 -9.64 11.43 2.77
CA LYS A 110 -8.88 12.52 3.39
C LYS A 110 -8.56 12.25 4.85
N LYS A 111 -9.51 11.74 5.61
CA LYS A 111 -9.34 11.43 7.03
C LYS A 111 -8.14 10.54 7.29
N TYR A 112 -7.97 9.48 6.49
CA TYR A 112 -6.85 8.55 6.67
C TYR A 112 -5.55 9.16 6.17
N ILE A 113 -5.58 9.92 5.08
CA ILE A 113 -4.39 10.59 4.56
C ILE A 113 -3.83 11.53 5.62
N GLN A 114 -4.69 12.28 6.28
CA GLN A 114 -4.27 13.23 7.32
C GLN A 114 -3.71 12.53 8.57
N LYS A 115 -4.14 11.30 8.85
CA LYS A 115 -3.60 10.52 9.96
C LYS A 115 -2.28 9.84 9.63
N ILE A 116 -2.13 9.37 8.39
CA ILE A 116 -0.98 8.57 7.97
C ILE A 116 0.24 9.45 7.72
N PHE A 117 0.05 10.53 6.97
CA PHE A 117 1.17 11.37 6.56
C PHE A 117 1.40 12.53 7.53
N PRO A 118 2.67 12.95 7.64
CA PRO A 118 3.00 14.09 8.51
C PRO A 118 2.37 15.39 8.05
#